data_cc9de055620029d5816599974754871e
#
_entry.id   cc9de055620029d5816599974754871e
#
_cell.length_a   1.000
_cell.length_b   1.000
_cell.length_c   1.000
_cell.angle_alpha   90.00
_cell.angle_beta   90.00
_cell.angle_gamma   90.00
#
_symmetry.space_group_name_H-M   'P 1'
#
loop_
_entity.id
_entity.type
_entity.pdbx_description
1 polymer ?
#
loop_
_entity_poly.entity_id
_entity_poly.type
_entity_poly.pdbx_seq_one_letter_code
_entity_poly.pdbx_strand_id
1 'polypeptide(L)'
;MAIEEGKAAPAFTLPDQNGEKVSLRQFKGDKNVLVYFYPRDDTPGCTKEACGFRDLKKELAKYETQVIGISADGEESHKKFIKKYKLNFPLLSDANRKVMEKYGAYGEKMMYGKKTVGVIRSSVLVGKNGKVLKHWPKVANAAKHPDKVIEVLQEAL
;
A
#
# COMPACT_ATOMS: atom_id res chain seq x y z
N MET A 1 -17.63 -1.16 -3.65
CA MET A 1 -17.38 -2.62 -3.62
C MET A 1 -16.39 -2.96 -2.53
N ALA A 2 -16.68 -3.98 -1.78
CA ALA A 2 -15.74 -4.47 -0.76
C ALA A 2 -14.61 -5.26 -1.41
N ILE A 3 -13.42 -5.18 -0.81
CA ILE A 3 -12.30 -6.03 -1.20
C ILE A 3 -12.55 -7.43 -0.64
N GLU A 4 -12.47 -8.45 -1.49
CA GLU A 4 -12.68 -9.84 -1.08
C GLU A 4 -11.53 -10.73 -1.56
N GLU A 5 -11.05 -11.59 -0.69
CA GLU A 5 -10.03 -12.58 -1.05
C GLU A 5 -10.59 -13.52 -2.12
N GLY A 6 -9.79 -13.82 -3.13
CA GLY A 6 -10.19 -14.65 -4.27
C GLY A 6 -10.88 -13.89 -5.39
N LYS A 7 -11.24 -12.65 -5.20
CA LYS A 7 -11.87 -11.79 -6.23
C LYS A 7 -10.82 -10.86 -6.85
N ALA A 8 -11.13 -10.36 -8.04
CA ALA A 8 -10.25 -9.41 -8.73
C ALA A 8 -10.09 -8.14 -7.90
N ALA A 9 -8.84 -7.65 -7.77
CA ALA A 9 -8.58 -6.38 -7.12
C ALA A 9 -9.04 -5.24 -8.03
N PRO A 10 -9.61 -4.15 -7.48
CA PRO A 10 -10.02 -3.01 -8.30
C PRO A 10 -8.84 -2.42 -9.07
N ALA A 11 -9.06 -2.12 -10.35
CA ALA A 11 -8.05 -1.51 -11.20
C ALA A 11 -7.77 -0.06 -10.76
N PHE A 12 -6.53 0.37 -10.92
CA PHE A 12 -6.17 1.77 -10.72
C PHE A 12 -5.02 2.16 -11.61
N THR A 13 -4.90 3.46 -11.87
CA THR A 13 -3.76 4.09 -12.52
C THR A 13 -3.52 5.41 -11.83
N LEU A 14 -2.37 5.57 -11.22
CA LEU A 14 -2.02 6.76 -10.45
C LEU A 14 -0.59 7.19 -10.77
N PRO A 15 -0.27 8.49 -10.65
CA PRO A 15 1.09 8.97 -10.83
C PRO A 15 1.97 8.60 -9.64
N ASP A 16 3.21 8.24 -9.92
CA ASP A 16 4.22 8.01 -8.91
C ASP A 16 4.92 9.33 -8.52
N GLN A 17 6.00 9.25 -7.75
CA GLN A 17 6.77 10.43 -7.31
C GLN A 17 7.41 11.21 -8.46
N ASN A 18 7.53 10.62 -9.64
CA ASN A 18 8.10 11.26 -10.84
C ASN A 18 7.03 11.68 -11.84
N GLY A 19 5.75 11.56 -11.50
CA GLY A 19 4.65 11.85 -12.39
C GLY A 19 4.36 10.77 -13.42
N GLU A 20 5.07 9.64 -13.37
CA GLU A 20 4.84 8.53 -14.26
C GLU A 20 3.65 7.70 -13.80
N LYS A 21 2.80 7.31 -14.73
CA LYS A 21 1.60 6.53 -14.41
C LYS A 21 1.95 5.08 -14.09
N VAL A 22 1.45 4.60 -12.95
CA VAL A 22 1.59 3.21 -12.52
C VAL A 22 0.20 2.59 -12.43
N SER A 23 0.02 1.47 -13.11
CA SER A 23 -1.25 0.73 -13.11
C SER A 23 -1.06 -0.63 -12.45
N LEU A 24 -2.08 -1.07 -11.71
CA LEU A 24 -2.03 -2.40 -11.09
C LEU A 24 -1.83 -3.50 -12.15
N ARG A 25 -2.52 -3.39 -13.27
CA ARG A 25 -2.49 -4.41 -14.34
C ARG A 25 -1.10 -4.62 -14.96
N GLN A 26 -0.19 -3.65 -14.86
CA GLN A 26 1.16 -3.81 -15.44
C GLN A 26 1.97 -4.92 -14.76
N PHE A 27 1.58 -5.31 -13.56
CA PHE A 27 2.24 -6.39 -12.81
C PHE A 27 1.58 -7.75 -13.03
N LYS A 28 0.41 -7.79 -13.65
CA LYS A 28 -0.33 -9.03 -13.86
C LYS A 28 0.48 -10.02 -14.70
N GLY A 29 0.61 -11.24 -14.19
CA GLY A 29 1.40 -12.29 -14.83
C GLY A 29 2.90 -12.22 -14.51
N ASP A 30 3.36 -11.14 -13.89
CA ASP A 30 4.79 -10.89 -13.62
C ASP A 30 5.09 -10.93 -12.13
N LYS A 31 4.38 -10.13 -11.34
CA LYS A 31 4.63 -9.99 -9.90
C LYS A 31 3.36 -9.96 -9.09
N ASN A 32 3.46 -10.40 -7.84
CA ASN A 32 2.48 -10.10 -6.82
C ASN A 32 2.67 -8.63 -6.42
N VAL A 33 1.62 -7.96 -5.95
CA VAL A 33 1.68 -6.56 -5.56
C VAL A 33 1.12 -6.39 -4.16
N LEU A 34 1.92 -5.83 -3.27
CA LEU A 34 1.45 -5.38 -1.97
C LEU A 34 1.12 -3.90 -2.10
N VAL A 35 -0.17 -3.57 -2.11
CA VAL A 35 -0.66 -2.20 -2.15
C VAL A 35 -1.01 -1.81 -0.72
N TYR A 36 -0.34 -0.79 -0.18
CA TYR A 36 -0.70 -0.32 1.15
C TYR A 36 -1.09 1.16 1.12
N PHE A 37 -2.06 1.50 1.93
CA PHE A 37 -2.60 2.85 2.07
C PHE A 37 -2.18 3.41 3.41
N TYR A 38 -1.71 4.65 3.42
CA TYR A 38 -1.26 5.32 4.63
C TYR A 38 -1.70 6.78 4.66
N PRO A 39 -1.90 7.35 5.85
CA PRO A 39 -2.48 8.69 5.97
C PRO A 39 -1.62 9.83 5.43
N ARG A 40 -0.31 9.80 5.69
CA ARG A 40 0.52 10.96 5.36
C ARG A 40 2.00 10.64 5.37
N ASP A 41 2.73 11.18 4.37
CA ASP A 41 4.18 11.07 4.29
C ASP A 41 4.86 11.63 5.55
N ASP A 42 5.96 10.99 5.94
CA ASP A 42 6.86 11.45 7.00
C ASP A 42 6.19 11.67 8.37
N THR A 43 5.18 10.88 8.67
CA THR A 43 4.62 10.79 10.02
C THR A 43 5.20 9.55 10.71
N PRO A 44 5.24 9.49 12.06
CA PRO A 44 5.94 8.39 12.75
C PRO A 44 5.52 6.98 12.35
N GLY A 45 4.24 6.69 12.31
CA GLY A 45 3.74 5.37 11.93
C GLY A 45 3.98 5.05 10.45
N CYS A 46 3.74 6.02 9.57
CA CYS A 46 3.94 5.84 8.14
C CYS A 46 5.42 5.65 7.81
N THR A 47 6.31 6.34 8.52
CA THR A 47 7.75 6.18 8.37
C THR A 47 8.21 4.79 8.78
N LYS A 48 7.74 4.29 9.91
CA LYS A 48 8.08 2.94 10.38
C LYS A 48 7.62 1.86 9.41
N GLU A 49 6.42 2.00 8.89
CA GLU A 49 5.87 1.07 7.90
C GLU A 49 6.70 1.08 6.61
N ALA A 50 6.96 2.26 6.07
CA ALA A 50 7.74 2.42 4.83
C ALA A 50 9.17 1.88 4.98
N CYS A 51 9.84 2.21 6.08
CA CYS A 51 11.19 1.73 6.35
C CYS A 51 11.21 0.20 6.54
N GLY A 52 10.17 -0.37 7.14
CA GLY A 52 10.03 -1.80 7.28
C GLY A 52 9.95 -2.51 5.93
N PHE A 53 9.14 -2.00 5.01
CA PHE A 53 9.07 -2.55 3.65
C PHE A 53 10.40 -2.35 2.90
N ARG A 54 11.03 -1.19 3.06
CA ARG A 54 12.35 -0.93 2.46
C ARG A 54 13.36 -2.00 2.87
N ASP A 55 13.41 -2.29 4.16
CA ASP A 55 14.38 -3.23 4.73
C ASP A 55 14.12 -4.69 4.30
N LEU A 56 12.88 -5.01 3.95
CA LEU A 56 12.48 -6.35 3.52
C LEU A 56 12.47 -6.54 2.00
N LYS A 57 13.05 -5.61 1.24
CA LYS A 57 13.03 -5.71 -0.22
C LYS A 57 13.53 -7.04 -0.76
N LYS A 58 14.63 -7.56 -0.23
CA LYS A 58 15.19 -8.84 -0.67
C LYS A 58 14.24 -10.00 -0.38
N GLU A 59 13.62 -10.00 0.80
CA GLU A 59 12.64 -11.02 1.16
C GLU A 59 11.42 -10.97 0.25
N LEU A 60 10.92 -9.76 0.01
CA LEU A 60 9.77 -9.56 -0.90
C LEU A 60 10.11 -10.01 -2.32
N ALA A 61 11.33 -9.73 -2.79
CA ALA A 61 11.79 -10.15 -4.12
C ALA A 61 11.84 -11.68 -4.27
N LYS A 62 12.15 -12.41 -3.20
CA LYS A 62 12.10 -13.89 -3.21
C LYS A 62 10.72 -14.41 -3.56
N TYR A 63 9.68 -13.69 -3.18
CA TYR A 63 8.30 -14.03 -3.48
C TYR A 63 7.76 -13.24 -4.67
N GLU A 64 8.65 -12.65 -5.47
CA GLU A 64 8.29 -11.87 -6.66
C GLU A 64 7.20 -10.85 -6.36
N THR A 65 7.36 -10.11 -5.26
CA THR A 65 6.37 -9.15 -4.76
C THR A 65 6.89 -7.73 -4.85
N GLN A 66 6.12 -6.86 -5.49
CA GLN A 66 6.36 -5.42 -5.58
C GLN A 66 5.52 -4.69 -4.53
N VAL A 67 6.14 -3.79 -3.79
CA VAL A 67 5.42 -2.92 -2.85
C VAL A 67 5.06 -1.59 -3.54
N ILE A 68 3.85 -1.12 -3.31
CA ILE A 68 3.36 0.18 -3.77
C ILE A 68 2.68 0.86 -2.58
N GLY A 69 3.15 2.04 -2.22
CA GLY A 69 2.48 2.86 -1.20
C GLY A 69 1.58 3.89 -1.85
N ILE A 70 0.40 4.13 -1.28
CA ILE A 70 -0.56 5.11 -1.79
C ILE A 70 -1.03 6.02 -0.66
N SER A 71 -0.92 7.33 -0.87
CA SER A 71 -1.51 8.35 0.00
C SER A 71 -2.08 9.47 -0.85
N ALA A 72 -2.72 10.45 -0.21
CA ALA A 72 -3.22 11.63 -0.91
C ALA A 72 -2.15 12.71 -1.12
N ASP A 73 -0.95 12.51 -0.58
CA ASP A 73 0.16 13.45 -0.75
C ASP A 73 0.59 13.54 -2.21
N GLY A 74 1.16 14.69 -2.58
CA GLY A 74 1.60 14.94 -3.95
C GLY A 74 3.02 14.46 -4.24
N GLU A 75 3.44 14.65 -5.49
CA GLU A 75 4.75 14.20 -5.98
C GLU A 75 5.93 14.75 -5.18
N GLU A 76 5.91 16.04 -4.86
CA GLU A 76 7.00 16.68 -4.12
C GLU A 76 7.15 16.09 -2.73
N SER A 77 6.03 15.85 -2.04
CA SER A 77 6.03 15.22 -0.72
C SER A 77 6.61 13.81 -0.80
N HIS A 78 6.17 13.02 -1.78
CA HIS A 78 6.66 11.66 -2.00
C HIS A 78 8.17 11.64 -2.31
N LYS A 79 8.65 12.55 -3.15
CA LYS A 79 10.09 12.64 -3.46
C LYS A 79 10.91 12.91 -2.20
N LYS A 80 10.46 13.84 -1.37
CA LYS A 80 11.15 14.18 -0.11
C LYS A 80 11.17 12.99 0.85
N PHE A 81 10.04 12.30 0.97
CA PHE A 81 9.93 11.14 1.84
C PHE A 81 10.85 10.00 1.38
N ILE A 82 10.83 9.69 0.09
CA ILE A 82 11.70 8.67 -0.51
C ILE A 82 13.17 9.02 -0.30
N LYS A 83 13.56 10.27 -0.56
CA LYS A 83 14.94 10.71 -0.41
C LYS A 83 15.40 10.66 1.04
N LYS A 84 14.57 11.12 1.97
CA LYS A 84 14.90 11.20 3.39
C LYS A 84 15.19 9.83 4.00
N TYR A 85 14.39 8.83 3.64
CA TYR A 85 14.49 7.48 4.21
C TYR A 85 15.02 6.43 3.23
N LYS A 86 15.47 6.84 2.06
CA LYS A 86 16.01 5.96 1.02
C LYS A 86 15.04 4.83 0.67
N LEU A 87 13.78 5.16 0.47
CA LEU A 87 12.76 4.20 0.10
C LEU A 87 13.04 3.67 -1.30
N ASN A 88 12.78 2.39 -1.52
CA ASN A 88 13.15 1.67 -2.73
C ASN A 88 11.94 1.07 -3.46
N PHE A 89 10.78 1.69 -3.31
CA PHE A 89 9.55 1.33 -4.00
C PHE A 89 8.77 2.60 -4.32
N PRO A 90 7.84 2.57 -5.30
CA PRO A 90 7.11 3.77 -5.69
C PRO A 90 6.05 4.17 -4.67
N LEU A 91 5.84 5.48 -4.57
CA LEU A 91 4.74 6.07 -3.80
C LEU A 91 3.82 6.77 -4.80
N LEU A 92 2.54 6.40 -4.78
CA LEU A 92 1.54 6.93 -5.71
C LEU A 92 0.67 7.97 -5.03
N SER A 93 0.24 8.96 -5.81
CA SER A 93 -0.62 10.05 -5.34
C SER A 93 -2.06 9.82 -5.75
N ASP A 94 -2.94 9.64 -4.76
CA ASP A 94 -4.38 9.53 -4.94
C ASP A 94 -5.05 10.79 -4.38
N ALA A 95 -4.79 11.93 -5.06
CA ALA A 95 -5.19 13.24 -4.57
C ALA A 95 -6.69 13.39 -4.32
N ASN A 96 -7.52 12.77 -5.16
CA ASN A 96 -8.99 12.82 -5.01
C ASN A 96 -9.56 11.67 -4.17
N ARG A 97 -8.72 10.78 -3.67
CA ARG A 97 -9.07 9.66 -2.78
C ARG A 97 -10.03 8.62 -3.38
N LYS A 98 -10.21 8.63 -4.69
CA LYS A 98 -11.11 7.69 -5.37
C LYS A 98 -10.62 6.25 -5.31
N VAL A 99 -9.31 6.02 -5.47
CA VAL A 99 -8.74 4.67 -5.35
C VAL A 99 -8.85 4.19 -3.90
N MET A 100 -8.57 5.05 -2.94
CA MET A 100 -8.73 4.73 -1.52
C MET A 100 -10.16 4.29 -1.21
N GLU A 101 -11.15 4.99 -1.75
CA GLU A 101 -12.56 4.62 -1.56
C GLU A 101 -12.87 3.25 -2.13
N LYS A 102 -12.38 2.95 -3.33
CA LYS A 102 -12.56 1.65 -3.97
C LYS A 102 -11.98 0.51 -3.13
N TYR A 103 -10.89 0.78 -2.44
CA TYR A 103 -10.19 -0.22 -1.63
C TYR A 103 -10.63 -0.25 -0.16
N GLY A 104 -11.63 0.56 0.20
CA GLY A 104 -12.09 0.64 1.59
C GLY A 104 -11.07 1.29 2.51
N ALA A 105 -10.14 2.07 1.96
CA ALA A 105 -9.05 2.71 2.70
C ALA A 105 -9.35 4.17 3.07
N TYR A 106 -10.57 4.64 2.82
CA TYR A 106 -10.99 5.99 3.16
C TYR A 106 -12.43 5.97 3.66
N GLY A 107 -12.68 6.57 4.80
CA GLY A 107 -14.01 6.60 5.38
C GLY A 107 -13.96 7.00 6.84
N GLU A 108 -15.02 6.64 7.57
CA GLU A 108 -15.12 6.92 8.99
C GLU A 108 -14.14 6.09 9.81
N LYS A 109 -13.46 6.73 10.74
CA LYS A 109 -12.57 6.06 11.68
C LYS A 109 -12.66 6.74 13.05
N MET A 110 -12.29 6.00 14.09
CA MET A 110 -12.21 6.54 15.45
C MET A 110 -10.80 7.08 15.70
N MET A 111 -10.71 8.30 16.18
CA MET A 111 -9.43 8.91 16.54
C MET A 111 -9.63 9.68 17.86
N TYR A 112 -8.90 9.28 18.89
CA TYR A 112 -9.02 9.87 20.25
C TYR A 112 -10.47 9.88 20.77
N GLY A 113 -11.21 8.80 20.53
CA GLY A 113 -12.60 8.65 20.98
C GLY A 113 -13.64 9.41 20.16
N LYS A 114 -13.22 10.06 19.07
CA LYS A 114 -14.13 10.81 18.18
C LYS A 114 -14.18 10.19 16.80
N LYS A 115 -15.36 10.22 16.17
CA LYS A 115 -15.50 9.84 14.77
C LYS A 115 -14.90 10.92 13.90
N THR A 116 -14.08 10.50 12.94
CA THR A 116 -13.51 11.36 11.93
C THR A 116 -13.55 10.67 10.58
N VAL A 117 -13.36 11.41 9.49
CA VAL A 117 -13.26 10.85 8.15
C VAL A 117 -11.83 11.04 7.68
N GLY A 118 -11.25 9.99 7.15
CA GLY A 118 -9.88 10.06 6.66
C GLY A 118 -9.38 8.73 6.13
N VAL A 119 -8.07 8.69 5.87
CA VAL A 119 -7.42 7.49 5.36
C VAL A 119 -7.32 6.44 6.47
N ILE A 120 -7.74 5.24 6.12
CA ILE A 120 -7.63 4.08 7.01
C ILE A 120 -6.38 3.31 6.57
N ARG A 121 -5.40 3.17 7.47
CA ARG A 121 -4.20 2.38 7.20
C ARG A 121 -4.62 0.94 6.94
N SER A 122 -4.33 0.47 5.73
CA SER A 122 -4.80 -0.82 5.25
C SER A 122 -3.87 -1.33 4.15
N SER A 123 -3.99 -2.60 3.81
CA SER A 123 -3.18 -3.21 2.74
C SER A 123 -3.94 -4.30 2.03
N VAL A 124 -3.60 -4.50 0.77
CA VAL A 124 -4.12 -5.58 -0.06
C VAL A 124 -2.95 -6.25 -0.77
N LEU A 125 -2.84 -7.56 -0.62
CA LEU A 125 -1.87 -8.35 -1.36
C LEU A 125 -2.57 -8.94 -2.58
N VAL A 126 -2.12 -8.54 -3.77
CA VAL A 126 -2.69 -8.97 -5.05
C VAL A 126 -1.76 -9.98 -5.69
N GLY A 127 -2.31 -11.13 -6.08
CA GLY A 127 -1.52 -12.18 -6.76
C GLY A 127 -1.22 -11.83 -8.21
N LYS A 128 -0.35 -12.62 -8.84
CA LYS A 128 -0.01 -12.49 -10.26
C LYS A 128 -1.22 -12.60 -11.19
N ASN A 129 -2.25 -13.30 -10.75
CA ASN A 129 -3.51 -13.45 -11.50
C ASN A 129 -4.45 -12.24 -11.37
N GLY A 130 -4.04 -11.22 -10.63
CA GLY A 130 -4.85 -10.02 -10.40
C GLY A 130 -5.90 -10.18 -9.31
N LYS A 131 -5.94 -11.31 -8.62
CA LYS A 131 -6.90 -11.57 -7.55
C LYS A 131 -6.32 -11.28 -6.17
N VAL A 132 -7.16 -10.85 -5.24
CA VAL A 132 -6.76 -10.56 -3.87
C VAL A 132 -6.37 -11.85 -3.15
N LEU A 133 -5.14 -11.92 -2.66
CA LEU A 133 -4.65 -13.03 -1.83
C LEU A 133 -4.95 -12.78 -0.35
N LYS A 134 -4.81 -11.56 0.10
CA LYS A 134 -5.03 -11.18 1.49
C LYS A 134 -5.45 -9.72 1.58
N HIS A 135 -6.37 -9.42 2.46
CA HIS A 135 -6.80 -8.05 2.77
C HIS A 135 -6.63 -7.78 4.27
N TRP A 136 -5.94 -6.69 4.58
CA TRP A 136 -5.84 -6.15 5.93
C TRP A 136 -6.65 -4.86 5.95
N PRO A 137 -7.95 -4.90 6.31
CA PRO A 137 -8.82 -3.72 6.23
C PRO A 137 -8.41 -2.62 7.20
N LYS A 138 -7.66 -2.97 8.24
CA LYS A 138 -7.11 -2.02 9.19
C LYS A 138 -5.79 -2.54 9.73
N VAL A 139 -4.74 -1.74 9.59
CA VAL A 139 -3.42 -2.07 10.13
C VAL A 139 -3.22 -1.31 11.44
N ALA A 140 -3.29 -2.03 12.55
CA ALA A 140 -3.16 -1.44 13.88
C ALA A 140 -1.70 -1.13 14.26
N ASN A 141 -0.77 -1.95 13.81
CA ASN A 141 0.67 -1.79 14.11
C ASN A 141 1.47 -1.64 12.83
N ALA A 142 1.73 -0.40 12.45
CA ALA A 142 2.46 -0.07 11.22
C ALA A 142 3.89 -0.66 11.21
N ALA A 143 4.58 -0.65 12.33
CA ALA A 143 5.95 -1.14 12.42
C ALA A 143 6.07 -2.65 12.18
N LYS A 144 5.07 -3.42 12.58
CA LYS A 144 5.06 -4.89 12.45
C LYS A 144 4.39 -5.39 11.18
N HIS A 145 3.67 -4.52 10.47
CA HIS A 145 2.92 -4.92 9.29
C HIS A 145 3.78 -5.54 8.20
N PRO A 146 4.97 -4.99 7.85
CA PRO A 146 5.80 -5.61 6.82
C PRO A 146 6.14 -7.07 7.12
N ASP A 147 6.44 -7.41 8.36
CA ASP A 147 6.71 -8.81 8.75
C ASP A 147 5.47 -9.70 8.58
N LYS A 148 4.29 -9.15 8.85
CA LYS A 148 3.02 -9.87 8.66
C LYS A 148 2.77 -10.20 7.20
N VAL A 149 3.15 -9.29 6.29
CA VAL A 149 3.04 -9.52 4.85
C VAL A 149 3.96 -10.67 4.44
N ILE A 150 5.19 -10.71 4.94
CA ILE A 150 6.13 -11.81 4.67
C ILE A 150 5.55 -13.15 5.15
N GLU A 151 4.96 -13.19 6.33
CA GLU A 151 4.32 -14.40 6.86
C GLU A 151 3.25 -14.95 5.90
N VAL A 152 2.41 -14.06 5.35
CA VAL A 152 1.37 -14.46 4.39
C VAL A 152 1.98 -14.97 3.10
N LEU A 153 3.04 -14.33 2.60
CA LEU A 153 3.74 -14.78 1.40
C LEU A 153 4.37 -16.16 1.59
N GLN A 154 4.94 -16.43 2.75
CA GLN A 154 5.52 -17.74 3.09
C GLN A 154 4.46 -18.85 3.08
N GLU A 155 3.26 -18.56 3.56
CA GLU A 155 2.17 -19.53 3.60
C GLU A 155 1.49 -19.73 2.24
N ALA A 156 1.35 -18.65 1.45
CA ALA A 156 0.61 -18.67 0.20
C ALA A 156 1.44 -19.14 -1.00
N LEU A 157 2.76 -19.00 -0.90
CA LEU A 157 3.68 -19.29 -1.99
C LEU A 157 4.82 -20.20 -1.52
#